data_1a1a777304331f66249901c40303228d
#
_entry.id   1a1a777304331f66249901c40303228d
#
_cell.length_a   1.000
_cell.length_b   1.000
_cell.length_c   1.000
_cell.angle_alpha   90.00
_cell.angle_beta   90.00
_cell.angle_gamma   90.00
#
_symmetry.space_group_name_H-M   'P 1'
#
loop_
_entity.id
_entity.type
_entity.pdbx_description
1 polymer ?
#
loop_
_entity_poly.entity_id
_entity_poly.type
_entity_poly.pdbx_seq_one_letter_code
_entity_poly.pdbx_strand_id
1 'polypeptide(L)'
;MSRIRKNTTGGKAVGGGALAPHSKRPNSVFQIDAYSRGGASGPAISFAFIGGGGGGGNYTGNYTIGAGGGGGGFRAGGVGAENSGGAAANLGALDVSAGDLLQVTVGAGGGGNGTGGTSQFGTLTAAGGTCCGGSTNAGLNFGTNCCSAGGGSGAQNSGYTGGNGTITSIRGSNEYFGGGGGGVSGAPANPCGGCGGSVGGGGAGGGGSAGLYDPSYDGPPVGSGGSGNTGGGGGAGRGGSWQYGGKTGNAGGSGIVMVRYADSLTITVGAGLSGSAGTTSGGFKRHSFTSGSGVISFA
;
A
#
# COMPACT_ATOMS: atom_id res chain seq x y z
N MET A 1 -41.69 -32.01 47.16
CA MET A 1 -41.84 -33.04 46.10
C MET A 1 -42.04 -32.30 44.78
N SER A 2 -41.01 -32.21 43.97
CA SER A 2 -41.07 -31.56 42.64
C SER A 2 -40.75 -32.59 41.57
N ARG A 3 -41.65 -32.76 40.62
CA ARG A 3 -41.54 -33.74 39.52
C ARG A 3 -40.80 -33.13 38.36
N ILE A 4 -39.67 -33.73 37.98
CA ILE A 4 -38.91 -33.42 36.74
C ILE A 4 -39.60 -34.16 35.60
N ARG A 5 -40.05 -33.43 34.56
CA ARG A 5 -40.51 -33.98 33.29
C ARG A 5 -39.33 -34.10 32.34
N LYS A 6 -39.03 -35.33 31.91
CA LYS A 6 -38.12 -35.57 30.77
C LYS A 6 -38.90 -35.33 29.48
N ASN A 7 -38.37 -34.44 28.65
CA ASN A 7 -38.87 -34.23 27.29
C ASN A 7 -37.91 -34.88 26.30
N THR A 8 -38.32 -36.05 25.78
CA THR A 8 -37.62 -36.76 24.71
C THR A 8 -38.28 -36.39 23.39
N THR A 9 -37.70 -35.44 22.63
CA THR A 9 -38.07 -35.20 21.24
C THR A 9 -37.11 -35.93 20.33
N GLY A 10 -37.62 -37.00 19.71
CA GLY A 10 -36.93 -37.79 18.69
C GLY A 10 -36.75 -36.94 17.41
N GLY A 11 -35.50 -36.68 17.05
CA GLY A 11 -35.15 -36.10 15.77
C GLY A 11 -35.25 -37.13 14.67
N LYS A 12 -36.14 -36.94 13.69
CA LYS A 12 -36.16 -37.70 12.43
C LYS A 12 -34.92 -37.37 11.64
N ALA A 13 -34.13 -38.37 11.30
CA ALA A 13 -33.07 -38.27 10.29
C ALA A 13 -33.69 -37.94 8.93
N VAL A 14 -33.37 -36.78 8.38
CA VAL A 14 -33.71 -36.39 7.03
C VAL A 14 -32.68 -37.04 6.08
N GLY A 15 -33.18 -37.88 5.17
CA GLY A 15 -32.38 -38.65 4.23
C GLY A 15 -31.49 -37.76 3.36
N GLY A 16 -30.22 -38.21 3.20
CA GLY A 16 -29.27 -37.57 2.30
C GLY A 16 -29.72 -37.66 0.85
N GLY A 17 -30.17 -36.58 0.30
CA GLY A 17 -30.31 -36.44 -1.15
C GLY A 17 -28.91 -36.32 -1.78
N ALA A 18 -28.62 -37.20 -2.73
CA ALA A 18 -27.40 -37.14 -3.53
C ALA A 18 -27.36 -35.78 -4.25
N LEU A 19 -26.36 -34.99 -3.97
CA LEU A 19 -26.10 -33.74 -4.67
C LEU A 19 -25.70 -34.09 -6.12
N ALA A 20 -26.45 -33.54 -7.07
CA ALA A 20 -26.12 -33.61 -8.49
C ALA A 20 -24.73 -33.03 -8.74
N PRO A 21 -23.95 -33.57 -9.68
CA PRO A 21 -22.61 -33.02 -9.97
C PRO A 21 -22.76 -31.60 -10.50
N HIS A 22 -22.15 -30.65 -9.77
CA HIS A 22 -22.08 -29.26 -10.20
C HIS A 22 -21.37 -29.19 -11.55
N SER A 23 -22.11 -28.76 -12.57
CA SER A 23 -21.52 -28.40 -13.87
C SER A 23 -20.45 -27.34 -13.65
N LYS A 24 -19.22 -27.63 -14.08
CA LYS A 24 -18.13 -26.65 -14.13
C LYS A 24 -18.55 -25.49 -15.01
N ARG A 25 -18.88 -24.35 -14.43
CA ARG A 25 -19.03 -23.11 -15.17
C ARG A 25 -17.60 -22.62 -15.48
N PRO A 26 -17.21 -22.46 -16.76
CA PRO A 26 -15.94 -21.83 -17.09
C PRO A 26 -16.03 -20.34 -16.74
N ASN A 27 -15.00 -19.82 -16.09
CA ASN A 27 -14.75 -18.39 -15.87
C ASN A 27 -15.61 -17.63 -14.83
N SER A 28 -15.98 -18.23 -13.72
CA SER A 28 -16.35 -17.41 -12.57
C SER A 28 -15.06 -17.07 -11.78
N VAL A 29 -14.67 -15.81 -11.81
CA VAL A 29 -13.73 -15.26 -10.80
C VAL A 29 -14.42 -15.45 -9.46
N PHE A 30 -13.96 -16.41 -8.66
CA PHE A 30 -14.48 -16.58 -7.31
C PHE A 30 -14.04 -15.38 -6.48
N GLN A 31 -15.00 -14.55 -6.10
CA GLN A 31 -14.81 -13.67 -4.95
C GLN A 31 -14.73 -14.57 -3.72
N ILE A 32 -13.55 -14.77 -3.20
CA ILE A 32 -13.36 -15.44 -1.92
C ILE A 32 -13.70 -14.40 -0.86
N ASP A 33 -14.89 -14.50 -0.28
CA ASP A 33 -15.15 -13.90 1.02
C ASP A 33 -14.29 -14.66 2.03
N ALA A 34 -13.08 -14.14 2.26
CA ALA A 34 -12.01 -14.78 3.03
C ALA A 34 -12.35 -15.05 4.51
N TYR A 35 -13.57 -14.74 4.94
CA TYR A 35 -13.95 -14.77 6.35
C TYR A 35 -14.98 -15.84 6.75
N SER A 36 -15.45 -16.73 5.87
CA SER A 36 -16.54 -17.64 6.24
C SER A 36 -16.54 -19.03 5.60
N ARG A 37 -15.39 -19.64 5.32
CA ARG A 37 -15.37 -21.06 5.02
C ARG A 37 -14.99 -21.88 6.25
N GLY A 38 -15.99 -22.31 7.01
CA GLY A 38 -15.88 -23.45 7.95
C GLY A 38 -15.78 -24.79 7.18
N GLY A 39 -14.70 -24.99 6.43
CA GLY A 39 -14.33 -26.22 5.74
C GLY A 39 -12.84 -26.48 5.95
N ALA A 40 -12.35 -27.69 5.70
CA ALA A 40 -10.94 -28.03 5.88
C ALA A 40 -10.05 -26.90 5.34
N SER A 41 -9.31 -26.24 6.23
CA SER A 41 -8.44 -25.14 5.88
C SER A 41 -7.35 -25.65 4.96
N GLY A 42 -7.30 -25.12 3.75
CA GLY A 42 -6.14 -25.28 2.87
C GLY A 42 -4.88 -24.68 3.53
N PRO A 43 -3.71 -24.85 2.92
CA PRO A 43 -2.49 -24.23 3.44
C PRO A 43 -2.64 -22.71 3.46
N ALA A 44 -2.31 -22.11 4.62
CA ALA A 44 -2.39 -20.70 4.83
C ALA A 44 -1.24 -19.95 4.15
N ILE A 45 -1.53 -18.86 3.46
CA ILE A 45 -0.53 -17.97 2.89
C ILE A 45 -0.47 -16.64 3.65
N SER A 46 0.72 -16.07 3.76
CA SER A 46 0.91 -14.71 4.23
C SER A 46 1.03 -13.77 3.04
N PHE A 47 0.55 -12.55 3.20
CA PHE A 47 0.61 -11.53 2.16
C PHE A 47 0.88 -10.16 2.75
N ALA A 48 1.51 -9.31 1.97
CA ALA A 48 1.60 -7.88 2.23
C ALA A 48 1.56 -7.14 0.90
N PHE A 49 0.83 -6.04 0.83
CA PHE A 49 0.75 -5.23 -0.38
C PHE A 49 0.52 -3.77 -0.07
N ILE A 50 0.95 -2.93 -0.98
CA ILE A 50 0.90 -1.49 -0.83
C ILE A 50 0.44 -0.83 -2.11
N GLY A 51 -0.40 0.20 -1.99
CA GLY A 51 -0.77 1.08 -3.08
C GLY A 51 0.40 1.90 -3.59
N GLY A 52 0.29 2.48 -4.78
CA GLY A 52 1.27 3.45 -5.27
C GLY A 52 1.30 4.70 -4.42
N GLY A 53 2.46 5.32 -4.24
CA GLY A 53 2.59 6.59 -3.54
C GLY A 53 2.00 7.76 -4.33
N GLY A 54 1.55 8.80 -3.64
CA GLY A 54 1.12 10.05 -4.25
C GLY A 54 2.31 10.88 -4.74
N GLY A 55 2.10 11.69 -5.77
CA GLY A 55 3.08 12.66 -6.22
C GLY A 55 3.19 13.85 -5.27
N GLY A 56 4.36 14.46 -5.21
CA GLY A 56 4.55 15.73 -4.50
C GLY A 56 3.77 16.86 -5.16
N GLY A 57 3.42 17.87 -4.36
CA GLY A 57 2.69 19.04 -4.79
C GLY A 57 3.56 19.99 -5.62
N ASN A 58 2.92 20.69 -6.55
CA ASN A 58 3.54 21.72 -7.35
C ASN A 58 3.66 23.03 -6.56
N TYR A 59 4.68 23.78 -6.87
CA TYR A 59 4.75 25.19 -6.50
C TYR A 59 4.09 26.02 -7.62
N THR A 60 3.00 26.68 -7.32
CA THR A 60 2.29 27.54 -8.29
C THR A 60 2.07 28.95 -7.71
N GLY A 61 2.75 29.93 -8.25
CA GLY A 61 2.48 31.35 -7.94
C GLY A 61 2.96 31.83 -6.58
N ASN A 62 2.55 33.03 -6.22
CA ASN A 62 3.13 33.83 -5.14
C ASN A 62 3.03 33.28 -3.71
N TYR A 63 2.27 32.20 -3.47
CA TYR A 63 1.98 31.74 -2.09
C TYR A 63 1.71 30.25 -1.95
N THR A 64 1.82 29.43 -3.00
CA THR A 64 1.58 27.98 -2.89
C THR A 64 2.91 27.22 -2.80
N ILE A 65 3.12 26.54 -1.69
CA ILE A 65 4.35 25.82 -1.40
C ILE A 65 4.10 24.34 -1.69
N GLY A 66 5.09 23.69 -2.32
CA GLY A 66 4.99 22.27 -2.62
C GLY A 66 4.96 21.43 -1.34
N ALA A 67 3.98 20.57 -1.21
CA ALA A 67 3.90 19.58 -0.14
C ALA A 67 4.40 18.22 -0.65
N GLY A 68 4.95 17.41 0.25
CA GLY A 68 5.30 16.01 -0.09
C GLY A 68 4.07 15.16 -0.39
N GLY A 69 4.18 14.18 -1.26
CA GLY A 69 3.15 13.19 -1.53
C GLY A 69 3.04 12.17 -0.40
N GLY A 70 1.84 11.70 -0.12
CA GLY A 70 1.62 10.64 0.86
C GLY A 70 2.11 9.28 0.38
N GLY A 71 2.56 8.42 1.30
CA GLY A 71 2.81 7.01 1.01
C GLY A 71 1.52 6.26 0.67
N GLY A 72 1.62 5.18 -0.09
CA GLY A 72 0.49 4.29 -0.36
C GLY A 72 0.02 3.60 0.92
N GLY A 73 -1.26 3.24 0.97
CA GLY A 73 -1.81 2.46 2.06
C GLY A 73 -1.22 1.04 2.07
N PHE A 74 -0.92 0.51 3.23
CA PHE A 74 -0.33 -0.81 3.43
C PHE A 74 -1.35 -1.79 4.03
N ARG A 75 -1.38 -3.01 3.51
CA ARG A 75 -2.20 -4.12 4.02
C ARG A 75 -1.34 -5.36 4.15
N ALA A 76 -1.52 -6.07 5.25
CA ALA A 76 -0.84 -7.34 5.46
C ALA A 76 -1.71 -8.33 6.24
N GLY A 77 -1.46 -9.60 6.05
CA GLY A 77 -2.12 -10.68 6.78
C GLY A 77 -1.30 -11.98 6.71
N GLY A 78 -1.52 -12.83 7.70
CA GLY A 78 -0.91 -14.14 7.75
C GLY A 78 -0.12 -14.45 9.00
N VAL A 79 0.57 -15.58 8.98
CA VAL A 79 1.34 -16.09 10.11
C VAL A 79 2.60 -15.26 10.29
N GLY A 80 2.77 -14.68 11.47
CA GLY A 80 3.97 -13.93 11.84
C GLY A 80 3.76 -12.44 12.09
N ALA A 81 2.50 -12.02 12.29
CA ALA A 81 2.18 -10.67 12.78
C ALA A 81 2.65 -9.51 11.89
N GLU A 82 2.55 -9.68 10.57
CA GLU A 82 2.69 -8.54 9.67
C GLU A 82 1.56 -7.55 9.97
N ASN A 83 1.88 -6.33 10.30
CA ASN A 83 0.90 -5.30 10.63
C ASN A 83 0.47 -4.55 9.37
N SER A 84 -0.84 -4.36 9.21
CA SER A 84 -1.34 -3.37 8.24
C SER A 84 -0.95 -1.97 8.69
N GLY A 85 -0.61 -1.10 7.75
CA GLY A 85 -0.19 0.27 8.03
C GLY A 85 -1.31 1.13 8.62
N GLY A 86 -0.94 2.03 9.49
CA GLY A 86 -1.85 2.94 10.15
C GLY A 86 -2.78 2.25 11.14
N ALA A 87 -4.03 2.70 11.18
CA ALA A 87 -5.06 2.14 12.07
C ALA A 87 -5.71 0.85 11.53
N ALA A 88 -5.27 0.33 10.38
CA ALA A 88 -5.84 -0.88 9.80
C ALA A 88 -5.40 -2.12 10.59
N ALA A 89 -6.37 -2.95 10.98
CA ALA A 89 -6.10 -4.20 11.66
C ALA A 89 -5.27 -5.14 10.78
N ASN A 90 -4.42 -5.97 11.44
CA ASN A 90 -3.79 -7.09 10.77
C ASN A 90 -4.88 -8.03 10.24
N LEU A 91 -4.82 -8.33 8.96
CA LEU A 91 -5.72 -9.27 8.31
C LEU A 91 -5.19 -10.69 8.58
N GLY A 92 -6.07 -11.61 8.93
CA GLY A 92 -5.68 -13.03 9.17
C GLY A 92 -4.94 -13.64 7.97
N ALA A 93 -4.36 -14.82 8.17
CA ALA A 93 -3.84 -15.62 7.06
C ALA A 93 -4.97 -15.92 6.07
N LEU A 94 -4.63 -16.00 4.79
CA LEU A 94 -5.55 -16.41 3.75
C LEU A 94 -5.37 -17.92 3.49
N ASP A 95 -6.42 -18.69 3.74
CA ASP A 95 -6.44 -20.10 3.34
C ASP A 95 -6.68 -20.20 1.84
N VAL A 96 -5.84 -20.97 1.16
CA VAL A 96 -5.94 -21.20 -0.28
C VAL A 96 -6.12 -22.70 -0.56
N SER A 97 -6.94 -22.99 -1.54
CA SER A 97 -7.14 -24.36 -2.05
C SER A 97 -6.58 -24.46 -3.45
N ALA A 98 -6.23 -25.68 -3.87
CA ALA A 98 -5.80 -25.94 -5.24
C ALA A 98 -6.88 -25.46 -6.23
N GLY A 99 -6.48 -24.63 -7.19
CA GLY A 99 -7.37 -24.04 -8.19
C GLY A 99 -8.08 -22.76 -7.78
N ASP A 100 -7.88 -22.25 -6.56
CA ASP A 100 -8.37 -20.93 -6.18
C ASP A 100 -7.66 -19.83 -7.01
N LEU A 101 -8.46 -18.90 -7.53
CA LEU A 101 -7.99 -17.80 -8.36
C LEU A 101 -8.02 -16.50 -7.55
N LEU A 102 -6.86 -15.88 -7.38
CA LEU A 102 -6.71 -14.61 -6.67
C LEU A 102 -6.35 -13.50 -7.65
N GLN A 103 -7.18 -12.45 -7.70
CA GLN A 103 -6.87 -11.25 -8.46
C GLN A 103 -5.70 -10.51 -7.80
N VAL A 104 -4.72 -10.12 -8.58
CA VAL A 104 -3.60 -9.27 -8.17
C VAL A 104 -3.55 -8.05 -9.07
N THR A 105 -3.44 -6.87 -8.49
CA THR A 105 -3.20 -5.61 -9.19
C THR A 105 -2.16 -4.81 -8.43
N VAL A 106 -1.18 -4.27 -9.12
CA VAL A 106 -0.15 -3.41 -8.56
C VAL A 106 -0.42 -1.96 -8.96
N GLY A 107 -0.62 -1.10 -7.98
CA GLY A 107 -0.92 0.31 -8.18
C GLY A 107 0.30 1.07 -8.70
N ALA A 108 0.11 1.90 -9.73
CA ALA A 108 1.15 2.81 -10.22
C ALA A 108 1.39 3.96 -9.24
N GLY A 109 2.58 4.56 -9.26
CA GLY A 109 2.84 5.82 -8.56
C GLY A 109 2.09 6.98 -9.20
N GLY A 110 1.68 7.96 -8.41
CA GLY A 110 1.08 9.21 -8.90
C GLY A 110 2.14 10.11 -9.52
N GLY A 111 1.82 10.77 -10.63
CA GLY A 111 2.63 11.88 -11.16
C GLY A 111 2.63 13.07 -10.19
N GLY A 112 3.42 14.12 -10.46
CA GLY A 112 3.37 15.35 -9.68
C GLY A 112 1.93 15.87 -9.56
N ASN A 113 1.49 16.21 -8.35
CA ASN A 113 0.08 16.50 -7.99
C ASN A 113 -0.88 15.31 -8.15
N GLY A 114 -0.41 14.13 -8.51
CA GLY A 114 -1.25 12.98 -8.77
C GLY A 114 -1.42 12.06 -7.56
N THR A 115 -2.53 11.34 -7.53
CA THR A 115 -2.78 10.26 -6.57
C THR A 115 -2.19 8.96 -7.11
N GLY A 116 -1.59 8.16 -6.25
CA GLY A 116 -1.13 6.82 -6.60
C GLY A 116 -2.29 5.85 -6.89
N GLY A 117 -2.01 4.81 -7.64
CA GLY A 117 -2.98 3.76 -7.95
C GLY A 117 -3.22 2.81 -6.77
N THR A 118 -4.39 2.22 -6.74
CA THR A 118 -4.75 1.19 -5.77
C THR A 118 -4.10 -0.13 -6.13
N SER A 119 -3.51 -0.82 -5.13
CA SER A 119 -3.13 -2.23 -5.27
C SER A 119 -4.24 -3.13 -4.72
N GLN A 120 -4.34 -4.34 -5.28
CA GLN A 120 -5.35 -5.33 -4.91
C GLN A 120 -4.73 -6.72 -4.75
N PHE A 121 -5.22 -7.46 -3.75
CA PHE A 121 -4.93 -8.87 -3.54
C PHE A 121 -6.21 -9.61 -3.14
N GLY A 122 -6.70 -10.47 -4.01
CA GLY A 122 -8.05 -11.05 -3.87
C GLY A 122 -9.13 -9.96 -3.88
N THR A 123 -9.92 -9.88 -2.83
CA THR A 123 -10.94 -8.83 -2.61
C THR A 123 -10.41 -7.64 -1.82
N LEU A 124 -9.20 -7.75 -1.27
CA LEU A 124 -8.59 -6.73 -0.42
C LEU A 124 -7.93 -5.65 -1.27
N THR A 125 -8.05 -4.40 -0.86
CA THR A 125 -7.45 -3.26 -1.55
C THR A 125 -6.59 -2.43 -0.61
N ALA A 126 -5.50 -1.89 -1.15
CA ALA A 126 -4.66 -0.87 -0.54
C ALA A 126 -4.68 0.37 -1.42
N ALA A 127 -5.27 1.43 -0.93
CA ALA A 127 -5.42 2.66 -1.70
C ALA A 127 -4.06 3.31 -1.99
N GLY A 128 -3.97 4.04 -3.09
CA GLY A 128 -2.80 4.86 -3.38
C GLY A 128 -2.69 6.06 -2.43
N GLY A 129 -1.47 6.55 -2.24
CA GLY A 129 -1.20 7.80 -1.54
C GLY A 129 -1.75 9.00 -2.30
N THR A 130 -2.18 10.03 -1.59
CA THR A 130 -2.67 11.26 -2.20
C THR A 130 -1.54 12.27 -2.40
N CYS A 131 -1.70 13.17 -3.34
CA CYS A 131 -0.86 14.36 -3.43
C CYS A 131 -1.00 15.19 -2.14
N CYS A 132 0.02 15.96 -1.86
CA CYS A 132 -0.08 17.09 -0.93
C CYS A 132 -0.45 16.72 0.52
N GLY A 133 0.06 15.62 1.04
CA GLY A 133 0.11 15.35 2.48
C GLY A 133 -0.69 14.18 3.03
N GLY A 134 -1.52 13.49 2.25
CA GLY A 134 -2.36 12.41 2.79
C GLY A 134 -1.94 10.99 2.43
N SER A 135 -1.85 10.10 3.41
CA SER A 135 -1.94 8.66 3.19
C SER A 135 -3.36 8.20 3.48
N THR A 136 -4.00 7.53 2.52
CA THR A 136 -5.43 7.24 2.59
C THR A 136 -5.82 6.07 3.49
N ASN A 137 -4.88 5.20 3.89
CA ASN A 137 -5.17 4.06 4.75
C ASN A 137 -4.48 4.08 6.11
N ALA A 138 -3.66 5.07 6.40
CA ALA A 138 -3.01 5.20 7.70
C ALA A 138 -3.76 6.12 8.68
N GLY A 139 -4.94 6.61 8.32
CA GLY A 139 -5.77 7.44 9.19
C GLY A 139 -5.16 8.78 9.63
N LEU A 140 -4.01 9.13 9.08
CA LEU A 140 -3.20 10.22 9.55
C LEU A 140 -3.07 11.29 8.47
N ASN A 141 -4.19 11.99 8.27
CA ASN A 141 -4.21 13.25 7.51
C ASN A 141 -3.57 14.33 8.37
N PHE A 142 -2.41 14.84 8.00
CA PHE A 142 -1.83 16.00 8.66
C PHE A 142 -1.51 17.13 7.72
N GLY A 143 -2.16 18.22 8.06
CA GLY A 143 -1.76 19.57 7.79
C GLY A 143 -2.22 20.08 6.45
N THR A 144 -3.36 20.73 6.48
CA THR A 144 -3.74 21.82 5.56
C THR A 144 -2.75 23.01 5.61
N ASN A 145 -1.59 22.82 6.24
CA ASN A 145 -0.56 23.84 6.35
C ASN A 145 0.33 23.84 5.12
N CYS A 146 0.58 25.00 4.63
CA CYS A 146 1.29 25.34 3.39
C CYS A 146 2.72 24.77 3.24
N CYS A 147 3.21 23.93 4.14
CA CYS A 147 4.62 23.50 4.18
C CYS A 147 4.79 22.07 4.65
N SER A 148 3.81 21.19 4.46
CA SER A 148 3.87 19.86 5.08
C SER A 148 4.54 18.81 4.21
N ALA A 149 5.24 17.88 4.85
CA ALA A 149 5.64 16.62 4.24
C ALA A 149 4.46 15.65 4.13
N GLY A 150 4.57 14.62 3.31
CA GLY A 150 3.59 13.55 3.21
C GLY A 150 3.66 12.60 4.40
N GLY A 151 2.50 12.11 4.87
CA GLY A 151 2.44 11.02 5.83
C GLY A 151 2.88 9.69 5.21
N GLY A 152 3.53 8.82 5.98
CA GLY A 152 3.81 7.45 5.59
C GLY A 152 2.71 6.49 6.00
N SER A 153 2.74 5.25 5.49
CA SER A 153 1.79 4.21 5.87
C SER A 153 1.92 3.77 7.33
N GLY A 154 3.06 3.96 7.96
CA GLY A 154 3.33 3.54 9.34
C GLY A 154 3.44 4.68 10.33
N ALA A 155 3.73 5.89 9.90
CA ALA A 155 3.92 7.04 10.78
C ALA A 155 3.55 8.36 10.11
N GLN A 156 3.23 9.34 10.96
CA GLN A 156 3.04 10.73 10.56
C GLN A 156 4.36 11.35 10.10
N ASN A 157 4.28 12.40 9.31
CA ASN A 157 5.40 13.26 9.02
C ASN A 157 5.83 14.07 10.27
N SER A 158 7.09 14.46 10.30
CA SER A 158 7.63 15.37 11.30
C SER A 158 8.13 16.64 10.61
N GLY A 159 7.38 17.72 10.75
CA GLY A 159 7.68 18.97 10.08
C GLY A 159 7.74 18.80 8.55
N TYR A 160 8.94 18.96 7.98
CA TYR A 160 9.17 18.82 6.53
C TYR A 160 9.63 17.42 6.12
N THR A 161 9.96 16.57 7.07
CA THR A 161 10.39 15.19 6.79
C THR A 161 9.19 14.28 6.63
N GLY A 162 9.16 13.49 5.57
CA GLY A 162 8.11 12.52 5.30
C GLY A 162 7.99 11.47 6.39
N GLY A 163 6.76 11.03 6.65
CA GLY A 163 6.49 9.98 7.62
C GLY A 163 7.05 8.63 7.17
N ASN A 164 7.50 7.82 8.11
CA ASN A 164 8.00 6.48 7.81
C ASN A 164 6.87 5.55 7.35
N GLY A 165 7.22 4.63 6.47
CA GLY A 165 6.34 3.54 6.07
C GLY A 165 6.19 2.46 7.14
N THR A 166 5.41 1.45 6.80
CA THR A 166 5.23 0.24 7.62
C THR A 166 6.36 -0.74 7.36
N ILE A 167 6.85 -1.37 8.43
CA ILE A 167 7.87 -2.42 8.36
C ILE A 167 7.20 -3.79 8.17
N THR A 168 7.80 -4.62 7.32
CA THR A 168 7.40 -6.02 7.14
C THR A 168 8.61 -6.90 6.88
N SER A 169 8.54 -8.16 7.31
CA SER A 169 9.57 -9.18 7.09
C SER A 169 9.17 -10.22 6.05
N ILE A 170 8.07 -10.00 5.32
CA ILE A 170 7.50 -10.99 4.39
C ILE A 170 8.49 -11.46 3.33
N ARG A 171 9.44 -10.61 2.92
CA ARG A 171 10.50 -10.94 1.96
C ARG A 171 11.72 -11.62 2.58
N GLY A 172 11.73 -11.80 3.91
CA GLY A 172 12.80 -12.48 4.65
C GLY A 172 13.70 -11.55 5.44
N SER A 173 13.65 -10.26 5.22
CA SER A 173 14.31 -9.21 5.98
C SER A 173 13.33 -8.11 6.32
N ASN A 174 13.61 -7.35 7.36
CA ASN A 174 12.81 -6.19 7.72
C ASN A 174 13.01 -5.07 6.70
N GLU A 175 11.92 -4.69 6.02
CA GLU A 175 11.91 -3.64 5.01
C GLU A 175 10.74 -2.68 5.26
N TYR A 176 10.94 -1.39 4.97
CA TYR A 176 9.90 -0.38 5.08
C TYR A 176 9.22 -0.16 3.73
N PHE A 177 7.89 0.07 3.77
CA PHE A 177 7.06 0.35 2.61
C PHE A 177 6.12 1.52 2.87
N GLY A 178 5.91 2.38 1.87
CA GLY A 178 4.98 3.49 1.96
C GLY A 178 5.45 4.69 2.77
N GLY A 179 6.71 5.05 2.66
CA GLY A 179 7.22 6.28 3.24
C GLY A 179 6.62 7.52 2.56
N GLY A 180 6.34 8.58 3.31
CA GLY A 180 5.87 9.85 2.77
C GLY A 180 6.98 10.68 2.14
N GLY A 181 6.65 11.53 1.18
CA GLY A 181 7.59 12.46 0.55
C GLY A 181 7.91 13.66 1.44
N GLY A 182 9.11 14.21 1.30
CA GLY A 182 9.54 15.43 1.98
C GLY A 182 8.81 16.69 1.48
N GLY A 183 8.55 17.62 2.37
CA GLY A 183 8.00 18.94 2.08
C GLY A 183 9.08 20.03 2.04
N VAL A 184 8.77 21.17 1.46
CA VAL A 184 9.64 22.37 1.48
C VAL A 184 9.05 23.45 2.37
N SER A 185 9.90 24.21 3.04
CA SER A 185 9.50 25.43 3.71
C SER A 185 9.50 26.60 2.75
N GLY A 186 8.56 27.53 2.92
CA GLY A 186 8.46 28.71 2.08
C GLY A 186 9.56 29.75 2.32
N ALA A 187 9.67 30.68 1.35
CA ALA A 187 10.53 31.84 1.46
C ALA A 187 10.09 32.78 2.61
N PRO A 188 11.00 33.62 3.13
CA PRO A 188 10.76 34.47 4.30
C PRO A 188 9.61 35.48 4.18
N ALA A 189 9.01 35.66 3.00
CA ALA A 189 7.89 36.57 2.75
C ALA A 189 6.51 35.89 2.69
N ASN A 190 6.37 34.65 3.15
CA ASN A 190 5.13 33.90 3.04
C ASN A 190 4.16 34.22 4.20
N PRO A 191 2.85 34.45 3.95
CA PRO A 191 1.85 34.70 4.99
C PRO A 191 1.62 33.52 5.97
N CYS A 192 2.13 32.31 5.67
CA CYS A 192 2.11 31.17 6.61
C CYS A 192 3.17 31.29 7.72
N GLY A 193 3.87 32.42 7.84
CA GLY A 193 4.72 32.79 8.97
C GLY A 193 5.86 31.84 9.28
N GLY A 194 7.08 32.17 8.84
CA GLY A 194 8.31 31.67 9.47
C GLY A 194 8.86 30.35 8.99
N CYS A 195 8.44 29.82 7.84
CA CYS A 195 9.08 28.65 7.25
C CYS A 195 10.41 29.05 6.57
N GLY A 196 11.50 29.03 7.29
CA GLY A 196 12.81 29.43 6.77
C GLY A 196 13.49 28.31 6.01
N GLY A 197 13.55 28.39 4.68
CA GLY A 197 14.49 27.69 3.78
C GLY A 197 14.80 26.19 3.96
N SER A 198 14.09 25.48 4.79
CA SER A 198 14.41 24.06 5.09
C SER A 198 13.75 23.12 4.08
N VAL A 199 14.46 22.07 3.73
CA VAL A 199 13.95 20.96 2.90
C VAL A 199 13.88 19.68 3.71
N GLY A 200 12.80 18.96 3.53
CA GLY A 200 12.58 17.68 4.19
C GLY A 200 13.06 16.50 3.37
N GLY A 201 13.65 15.53 4.04
CA GLY A 201 13.92 14.21 3.49
C GLY A 201 12.63 13.40 3.35
N GLY A 202 12.62 12.38 2.50
CA GLY A 202 11.56 11.40 2.47
C GLY A 202 11.63 10.45 3.66
N GLY A 203 10.47 9.91 4.05
CA GLY A 203 10.38 8.87 5.08
C GLY A 203 10.94 7.52 4.62
N ALA A 204 11.37 6.69 5.57
CA ALA A 204 11.76 5.31 5.28
C ALA A 204 10.61 4.54 4.59
N GLY A 205 10.94 3.69 3.62
CA GLY A 205 9.95 3.02 2.78
C GLY A 205 9.73 3.73 1.45
N GLY A 206 10.76 4.39 0.94
CA GLY A 206 10.84 4.91 -0.41
C GLY A 206 10.30 6.32 -0.60
N GLY A 207 10.09 7.08 0.46
CA GLY A 207 9.71 8.48 0.33
C GLY A 207 10.77 9.31 -0.38
N GLY A 208 10.38 10.16 -1.33
CA GLY A 208 11.25 11.06 -2.06
C GLY A 208 11.57 12.32 -1.26
N SER A 209 12.75 12.88 -1.41
CA SER A 209 13.16 14.15 -0.79
C SER A 209 12.61 15.35 -1.57
N ALA A 210 12.34 16.44 -0.86
CA ALA A 210 11.96 17.70 -1.46
C ALA A 210 13.14 18.35 -2.20
N GLY A 211 12.83 19.22 -3.17
CA GLY A 211 13.80 20.05 -3.86
C GLY A 211 14.25 21.22 -3.03
N LEU A 212 15.54 21.57 -3.10
CA LEU A 212 16.13 22.74 -2.44
C LEU A 212 15.55 24.03 -3.01
N TYR A 213 15.29 25.02 -2.14
CA TYR A 213 15.02 26.39 -2.56
C TYR A 213 16.35 27.08 -2.92
N ASP A 214 16.48 27.56 -4.14
CA ASP A 214 17.57 28.41 -4.57
C ASP A 214 17.00 29.49 -5.49
N PRO A 215 16.95 30.74 -5.07
CA PRO A 215 16.35 31.85 -5.83
C PRO A 215 17.13 32.19 -7.13
N SER A 216 18.37 31.74 -7.25
CA SER A 216 19.24 32.01 -8.41
C SER A 216 19.32 30.91 -9.42
N TYR A 217 18.66 29.75 -9.18
CA TYR A 217 18.82 28.56 -10.02
C TYR A 217 17.56 28.26 -10.84
N ASP A 218 17.70 28.25 -12.16
CA ASP A 218 16.64 27.93 -13.13
C ASP A 218 16.66 26.47 -13.62
N GLY A 219 17.33 25.58 -12.89
CA GLY A 219 17.47 24.16 -13.25
C GLY A 219 16.27 23.29 -12.87
N PRO A 220 16.30 22.01 -13.28
CA PRO A 220 15.26 21.05 -12.89
C PRO A 220 15.16 20.88 -11.39
N PRO A 221 14.01 20.39 -10.85
CA PRO A 221 13.83 20.20 -9.42
C PRO A 221 14.92 19.25 -8.88
N VAL A 222 15.58 19.63 -7.79
CA VAL A 222 16.64 18.85 -7.15
C VAL A 222 16.09 17.84 -6.14
N GLY A 223 14.77 17.68 -6.04
CA GLY A 223 14.09 16.69 -5.22
C GLY A 223 14.06 15.32 -5.92
N SER A 224 13.67 14.28 -5.20
CA SER A 224 13.53 12.94 -5.74
C SER A 224 12.09 12.45 -5.74
N GLY A 225 11.77 11.58 -6.69
CA GLY A 225 10.53 10.82 -6.66
C GLY A 225 10.54 9.76 -5.57
N GLY A 226 9.37 9.21 -5.27
CA GLY A 226 9.23 8.02 -4.45
C GLY A 226 9.88 6.82 -5.15
N SER A 227 10.48 5.93 -4.37
CA SER A 227 11.11 4.73 -4.91
C SER A 227 10.07 3.77 -5.49
N GLY A 228 10.33 3.21 -6.66
CA GLY A 228 9.47 2.19 -7.28
C GLY A 228 9.36 0.94 -6.40
N ASN A 229 8.22 0.26 -6.47
CA ASN A 229 7.91 -0.97 -5.73
C ASN A 229 7.95 -0.82 -4.19
N THR A 230 7.73 0.40 -3.71
CA THR A 230 7.67 0.68 -2.27
C THR A 230 6.41 1.42 -1.86
N GLY A 231 5.67 1.97 -2.82
CA GLY A 231 4.53 2.86 -2.53
C GLY A 231 4.94 4.19 -1.89
N GLY A 232 6.20 4.60 -2.03
CA GLY A 232 6.70 5.83 -1.42
C GLY A 232 6.16 7.09 -2.10
N GLY A 233 5.83 8.12 -1.32
CA GLY A 233 5.38 9.42 -1.83
C GLY A 233 6.50 10.20 -2.50
N GLY A 234 6.18 11.01 -3.51
CA GLY A 234 7.13 11.90 -4.18
C GLY A 234 7.44 13.14 -3.34
N GLY A 235 8.66 13.63 -3.40
CA GLY A 235 9.05 14.86 -2.73
C GLY A 235 8.40 16.09 -3.39
N ALA A 236 8.21 17.16 -2.60
CA ALA A 236 7.68 18.42 -3.07
C ALA A 236 8.51 19.01 -4.21
N GLY A 237 7.84 19.69 -5.13
CA GLY A 237 8.47 20.52 -6.15
C GLY A 237 9.22 21.69 -5.52
N ARG A 238 10.20 22.17 -6.27
CA ARG A 238 11.01 23.31 -5.85
C ARG A 238 10.23 24.62 -5.90
N GLY A 239 10.41 25.45 -4.86
CA GLY A 239 10.09 26.87 -4.95
C GLY A 239 11.17 27.61 -5.74
N GLY A 240 10.79 28.33 -6.80
CA GLY A 240 11.65 29.31 -7.49
C GLY A 240 11.18 30.73 -7.22
N SER A 241 11.96 31.72 -7.61
CA SER A 241 11.45 33.11 -7.61
C SER A 241 10.25 33.18 -8.57
N TRP A 242 9.31 34.06 -8.22
CA TRP A 242 8.07 34.28 -8.98
C TRP A 242 8.25 34.60 -10.47
N GLN A 243 9.46 34.94 -10.91
CA GLN A 243 9.82 35.20 -12.32
C GLN A 243 9.93 33.94 -13.17
N TYR A 244 10.12 32.74 -12.60
CA TYR A 244 10.46 31.51 -13.35
C TYR A 244 9.39 30.42 -13.37
N GLY A 245 8.20 30.72 -12.92
CA GLY A 245 7.08 29.78 -12.94
C GLY A 245 7.20 28.64 -11.91
N GLY A 246 6.08 28.04 -11.59
CA GLY A 246 5.99 26.94 -10.62
C GLY A 246 6.66 25.68 -11.14
N LYS A 247 7.37 24.94 -10.28
CA LYS A 247 7.97 23.64 -10.61
C LYS A 247 7.10 22.49 -10.11
N THR A 248 6.99 21.48 -10.94
CA THR A 248 6.19 20.30 -10.67
C THR A 248 6.80 19.47 -9.54
N GLY A 249 5.97 18.97 -8.64
CA GLY A 249 6.39 17.98 -7.65
C GLY A 249 6.83 16.68 -8.29
N ASN A 250 7.60 15.90 -7.56
CA ASN A 250 8.13 14.64 -8.04
C ASN A 250 7.06 13.53 -8.00
N ALA A 251 7.18 12.52 -8.86
CA ALA A 251 6.27 11.39 -8.89
C ALA A 251 6.42 10.52 -7.63
N GLY A 252 5.33 9.90 -7.20
CA GLY A 252 5.35 8.81 -6.22
C GLY A 252 5.86 7.50 -6.83
N GLY A 253 6.30 6.59 -6.00
CA GLY A 253 6.72 5.24 -6.39
C GLY A 253 5.54 4.30 -6.62
N SER A 254 5.70 3.31 -7.49
CA SER A 254 4.71 2.24 -7.65
C SER A 254 4.56 1.41 -6.36
N GLY A 255 3.40 0.79 -6.19
CA GLY A 255 3.17 -0.22 -5.16
C GLY A 255 3.86 -1.55 -5.45
N ILE A 256 3.59 -2.53 -4.61
CA ILE A 256 4.05 -3.92 -4.73
C ILE A 256 3.04 -4.84 -4.05
N VAL A 257 2.90 -6.08 -4.54
CA VAL A 257 2.17 -7.15 -3.89
C VAL A 257 3.13 -8.29 -3.59
N MET A 258 3.18 -8.76 -2.36
CA MET A 258 4.12 -9.78 -1.89
C MET A 258 3.33 -10.93 -1.25
N VAL A 259 3.71 -12.16 -1.56
CA VAL A 259 3.13 -13.36 -0.97
C VAL A 259 4.23 -14.28 -0.45
N ARG A 260 3.97 -14.90 0.70
CA ARG A 260 4.79 -15.96 1.30
C ARG A 260 3.92 -17.18 1.53
N TYR A 261 4.33 -18.32 1.04
CA TYR A 261 3.59 -19.57 1.08
C TYR A 261 4.51 -20.75 1.34
N ALA A 262 3.95 -21.88 1.83
CA ALA A 262 4.72 -23.08 2.08
C ALA A 262 5.45 -23.56 0.81
N ASP A 263 6.65 -24.11 0.95
CA ASP A 263 7.46 -24.56 -0.18
C ASP A 263 6.85 -25.77 -0.92
N SER A 264 5.94 -26.48 -0.26
CA SER A 264 5.12 -27.54 -0.88
C SER A 264 4.13 -27.03 -1.92
N LEU A 265 3.78 -25.75 -1.89
CA LEU A 265 2.86 -25.15 -2.86
C LEU A 265 3.61 -24.65 -4.10
N THR A 266 2.92 -24.68 -5.23
CA THR A 266 3.36 -24.05 -6.47
C THR A 266 2.42 -22.91 -6.84
N ILE A 267 2.98 -21.73 -7.14
CA ILE A 267 2.23 -20.58 -7.64
C ILE A 267 2.24 -20.59 -9.18
N THR A 268 1.07 -20.45 -9.78
CA THR A 268 0.93 -20.16 -11.21
C THR A 268 0.55 -18.70 -11.38
N VAL A 269 1.33 -17.98 -12.17
CA VAL A 269 1.13 -16.54 -12.44
C VAL A 269 0.48 -16.40 -13.82
N GLY A 270 -0.70 -15.80 -13.84
CA GLY A 270 -1.41 -15.49 -15.09
C GLY A 270 -0.79 -14.33 -15.84
N ALA A 271 -1.18 -14.17 -17.09
CA ALA A 271 -0.73 -13.07 -17.94
C ALA A 271 -1.07 -11.69 -17.34
N GLY A 272 -0.28 -10.70 -17.68
CA GLY A 272 -0.49 -9.30 -17.28
C GLY A 272 0.19 -8.89 -15.98
N LEU A 273 0.79 -9.83 -15.23
CA LEU A 273 1.59 -9.55 -14.04
C LEU A 273 3.08 -9.66 -14.35
N SER A 274 3.85 -8.73 -13.81
CA SER A 274 5.31 -8.78 -13.76
C SER A 274 5.77 -8.90 -12.33
N GLY A 275 6.76 -9.76 -12.10
CA GLY A 275 7.29 -10.00 -10.76
C GLY A 275 8.42 -11.02 -10.78
N SER A 276 8.90 -11.36 -9.61
CA SER A 276 9.96 -12.36 -9.43
C SER A 276 9.62 -13.33 -8.30
N ALA A 277 9.91 -14.60 -8.54
CA ALA A 277 10.02 -15.54 -7.45
C ALA A 277 11.20 -15.14 -6.56
N GLY A 278 10.95 -15.05 -5.27
CA GLY A 278 11.99 -14.83 -4.28
C GLY A 278 12.67 -16.15 -3.89
N THR A 279 13.61 -16.07 -2.98
CA THR A 279 14.35 -17.21 -2.45
C THR A 279 13.43 -18.11 -1.60
N THR A 280 13.66 -19.42 -1.69
CA THR A 280 13.10 -20.39 -0.72
C THR A 280 13.97 -20.36 0.53
N SER A 281 13.36 -20.13 1.68
CA SER A 281 14.05 -20.12 2.95
C SER A 281 13.09 -20.46 4.09
N GLY A 282 13.54 -21.28 5.04
CA GLY A 282 12.77 -21.65 6.23
C GLY A 282 11.47 -22.40 5.92
N GLY A 283 11.40 -23.20 4.85
CA GLY A 283 10.19 -23.94 4.44
C GLY A 283 9.16 -23.06 3.71
N PHE A 284 9.54 -21.85 3.27
CA PHE A 284 8.65 -20.93 2.57
C PHE A 284 9.26 -20.44 1.26
N LYS A 285 8.43 -20.36 0.25
CA LYS A 285 8.65 -19.61 -0.98
C LYS A 285 8.07 -18.21 -0.87
N ARG A 286 8.65 -17.26 -1.59
CA ARG A 286 8.20 -15.87 -1.66
C ARG A 286 8.03 -15.46 -3.11
N HIS A 287 7.04 -14.62 -3.38
CA HIS A 287 6.85 -14.02 -4.70
C HIS A 287 6.50 -12.55 -4.55
N SER A 288 7.06 -11.71 -5.41
CA SER A 288 6.79 -10.26 -5.42
C SER A 288 6.31 -9.85 -6.80
N PHE A 289 5.15 -9.21 -6.88
CA PHE A 289 4.59 -8.62 -8.10
C PHE A 289 4.85 -7.13 -8.07
N THR A 290 5.53 -6.62 -9.10
CA THR A 290 6.03 -5.24 -9.16
C THR A 290 5.25 -4.36 -10.13
N SER A 291 4.45 -4.95 -11.03
CA SER A 291 3.56 -4.21 -11.93
C SER A 291 2.49 -5.10 -12.53
N GLY A 292 1.45 -4.46 -13.07
CA GLY A 292 0.42 -5.10 -13.85
C GLY A 292 -0.81 -5.53 -13.07
N SER A 293 -1.69 -6.26 -13.76
CA SER A 293 -2.91 -6.83 -13.21
C SER A 293 -3.16 -8.19 -13.85
N GLY A 294 -3.50 -9.18 -13.05
CA GLY A 294 -3.74 -10.56 -13.49
C GLY A 294 -4.19 -11.45 -12.36
N VAL A 295 -4.24 -12.73 -12.61
CA VAL A 295 -4.72 -13.74 -11.66
C VAL A 295 -3.56 -14.66 -11.29
N ILE A 296 -3.50 -15.05 -10.03
CA ILE A 296 -2.62 -16.12 -9.55
C ILE A 296 -3.44 -17.30 -9.01
N SER A 297 -2.85 -18.48 -9.04
CA SER A 297 -3.42 -19.68 -8.39
C SER A 297 -2.33 -20.49 -7.70
N PHE A 298 -2.75 -21.34 -6.76
CA PHE A 298 -1.88 -22.23 -6.04
C PHE A 298 -2.24 -23.70 -6.34
N ALA A 299 -1.23 -24.57 -6.36
CA ALA A 299 -1.36 -26.01 -6.52
C ALA A 299 -0.42 -26.75 -5.57
#